data_35e728952d23f8d94fc2ff51aa452b84
#
_entry.id   35e728952d23f8d94fc2ff51aa452b84
#
_cell.length_a   1.000
_cell.length_b   1.000
_cell.length_c   1.000
_cell.angle_alpha   90.00
_cell.angle_beta   90.00
_cell.angle_gamma   90.00
#
_symmetry.space_group_name_H-M   'P 1'
#
loop_
_entity.id
_entity.type
_entity.pdbx_description
1 polymer ?
#
loop_
_entity_poly.entity_id
_entity_poly.type
_entity_poly.pdbx_seq_one_letter_code
_entity_poly.pdbx_strand_id
1 'polypeptide(L)'
;MKKVIFKSVPFDKNLITLALESGVDAVMVDEAHVKDVEALGRVTVITPEAMPVVELTQKSDEDIAIKGILDGKDIVLKKGWEIIPVENILAQVDTLALECENYDRAILAAGILERGCDTVVVLPEGAADLKQIVAELKLSQGTMELQVATVTAIESTGLGHRVCVDTISMLKKGQGMLIGNSSAFSFLVHAETESNPYVAARPFRVNAGAVHAYAQMPGDKTTYLEELAAGTDVLIVGADGATSLATVGRVKVEVRPMLLIKAEVKTENGIKEGQVFLQNAETIRVVSDKGAPVSVVTLSVGDKIMVKTDEAGRHFGMRIKEEIVEG
;
A
#
# COMPACT_ATOMS: atom_id res chain seq x y z
N MET A 1 -9.01 3.01 -8.87
CA MET A 1 -8.67 3.69 -7.60
C MET A 1 -9.91 3.67 -6.73
N LYS A 2 -9.82 3.21 -5.49
CA LYS A 2 -10.97 3.19 -4.57
C LYS A 2 -11.35 4.61 -4.18
N LYS A 3 -12.63 4.91 -4.16
CA LYS A 3 -13.15 6.20 -3.69
C LYS A 3 -13.50 6.09 -2.21
N VAL A 4 -13.19 7.13 -1.44
CA VAL A 4 -13.61 7.25 -0.05
C VAL A 4 -14.57 8.42 0.06
N ILE A 5 -15.81 8.12 0.43
CA ILE A 5 -16.87 9.11 0.69
C ILE A 5 -17.11 9.14 2.19
N PHE A 6 -17.17 10.33 2.78
CA PHE A 6 -17.61 10.47 4.16
C PHE A 6 -19.07 10.92 4.21
N LYS A 7 -19.91 10.14 4.91
CA LYS A 7 -21.35 10.43 5.06
C LYS A 7 -21.59 11.19 6.37
N SER A 8 -22.13 12.40 6.29
CA SER A 8 -22.55 13.21 7.45
C SER A 8 -24.04 13.54 7.32
N VAL A 9 -24.85 12.56 7.61
CA VAL A 9 -26.32 12.65 7.65
C VAL A 9 -26.78 12.08 8.99
N PRO A 10 -27.26 12.93 9.94
CA PRO A 10 -27.45 14.38 9.82
C PRO A 10 -26.14 15.16 9.71
N PHE A 11 -26.20 16.37 9.16
CA PHE A 11 -25.05 17.24 8.95
C PHE A 11 -24.34 17.61 10.26
N ASP A 12 -23.02 17.42 10.31
CA ASP A 12 -22.13 17.89 11.37
C ASP A 12 -20.93 18.60 10.75
N LYS A 13 -20.81 19.91 11.02
CA LYS A 13 -19.74 20.76 10.47
C LYS A 13 -18.34 20.28 10.87
N ASN A 14 -18.16 19.79 12.11
CA ASN A 14 -16.85 19.35 12.60
C ASN A 14 -16.42 18.07 11.89
N LEU A 15 -17.35 17.13 11.68
CA LEU A 15 -17.08 15.91 10.93
C LEU A 15 -16.78 16.19 9.46
N ILE A 16 -17.47 17.14 8.84
CA ILE A 16 -17.14 17.58 7.47
C ILE A 16 -15.75 18.21 7.40
N THR A 17 -15.39 19.05 8.36
CA THR A 17 -14.03 19.62 8.41
C THR A 17 -12.97 18.53 8.54
N LEU A 18 -13.18 17.55 9.43
CA LEU A 18 -12.30 16.38 9.57
C LEU A 18 -12.19 15.59 8.25
N ALA A 19 -13.30 15.40 7.55
CA ALA A 19 -13.32 14.69 6.27
C ALA A 19 -12.48 15.42 5.20
N LEU A 20 -12.61 16.73 5.11
CA LEU A 20 -11.83 17.58 4.20
C LEU A 20 -10.33 17.51 4.53
N GLU A 21 -9.97 17.62 5.79
CA GLU A 21 -8.57 17.50 6.27
C GLU A 21 -7.99 16.10 6.06
N SER A 22 -8.84 15.07 6.09
CA SER A 22 -8.43 13.68 5.83
C SER A 22 -8.23 13.37 4.34
N GLY A 23 -8.69 14.24 3.44
CA GLY A 23 -8.53 14.10 2.00
C GLY A 23 -9.46 13.07 1.37
N VAL A 24 -10.71 12.98 1.81
CA VAL A 24 -11.76 12.16 1.16
C VAL A 24 -12.03 12.62 -0.27
N ASP A 25 -12.53 11.73 -1.12
CA ASP A 25 -12.85 12.06 -2.51
C ASP A 25 -14.20 12.79 -2.64
N ALA A 26 -15.12 12.53 -1.73
CA ALA A 26 -16.42 13.19 -1.67
C ALA A 26 -16.98 13.18 -0.26
N VAL A 27 -17.94 14.06 -0.01
CA VAL A 27 -18.76 14.02 1.20
C VAL A 27 -20.24 13.86 0.82
N MET A 28 -20.98 13.11 1.64
CA MET A 28 -22.41 12.92 1.45
C MET A 28 -23.17 13.66 2.56
N VAL A 29 -24.03 14.60 2.16
CA VAL A 29 -24.86 15.42 3.05
C VAL A 29 -26.24 15.62 2.44
N ASP A 30 -27.21 15.97 3.28
CA ASP A 30 -28.54 16.36 2.81
C ASP A 30 -28.47 17.60 1.90
N GLU A 31 -29.37 17.69 0.91
CA GLU A 31 -29.44 18.79 -0.07
C GLU A 31 -29.38 20.18 0.56
N ALA A 32 -30.01 20.32 1.74
CA ALA A 32 -30.08 21.60 2.48
C ALA A 32 -28.66 22.10 2.90
N HIS A 33 -27.68 21.23 3.02
CA HIS A 33 -26.34 21.54 3.53
C HIS A 33 -25.23 21.54 2.46
N VAL A 34 -25.57 21.36 1.19
CA VAL A 34 -24.60 21.40 0.08
C VAL A 34 -23.78 22.69 0.08
N LYS A 35 -24.47 23.83 0.21
CA LYS A 35 -23.80 25.16 0.24
C LYS A 35 -22.92 25.36 1.48
N ASP A 36 -23.29 24.76 2.60
CA ASP A 36 -22.49 24.83 3.82
C ASP A 36 -21.15 24.10 3.64
N VAL A 37 -21.15 22.97 2.93
CA VAL A 37 -19.93 22.23 2.59
C VAL A 37 -19.08 23.00 1.59
N GLU A 38 -19.66 23.54 0.52
CA GLU A 38 -18.95 24.33 -0.50
C GLU A 38 -18.26 25.56 0.12
N ALA A 39 -18.82 26.13 1.17
CA ALA A 39 -18.24 27.25 1.90
C ALA A 39 -17.02 26.83 2.78
N LEU A 40 -16.88 25.53 3.12
CA LEU A 40 -15.78 24.99 3.93
C LEU A 40 -14.57 24.58 3.09
N GLY A 41 -14.77 24.13 1.85
CA GLY A 41 -13.68 23.68 1.02
C GLY A 41 -14.12 23.13 -0.34
N ARG A 42 -13.13 22.78 -1.16
CA ARG A 42 -13.38 22.16 -2.47
C ARG A 42 -13.37 20.65 -2.34
N VAL A 43 -14.53 20.03 -2.43
CA VAL A 43 -14.74 18.58 -2.44
C VAL A 43 -15.97 18.28 -3.27
N THR A 44 -16.07 17.08 -3.82
CA THR A 44 -17.31 16.62 -4.46
C THR A 44 -18.37 16.42 -3.38
N VAL A 45 -19.54 17.03 -3.56
CA VAL A 45 -20.69 16.85 -2.67
C VAL A 45 -21.70 15.92 -3.34
N ILE A 46 -22.18 14.93 -2.59
CA ILE A 46 -23.14 13.92 -3.03
C ILE A 46 -24.34 14.00 -2.09
N THR A 47 -25.54 13.82 -2.62
CA THR A 47 -26.74 13.70 -1.80
C THR A 47 -27.19 12.23 -1.68
N PRO A 48 -27.91 11.84 -0.61
CA PRO A 48 -28.39 10.47 -0.44
C PRO A 48 -29.26 9.97 -1.60
N GLU A 49 -29.98 10.88 -2.28
CA GLU A 49 -30.82 10.56 -3.44
C GLU A 49 -29.98 10.12 -4.66
N ALA A 50 -28.76 10.65 -4.79
CA ALA A 50 -27.85 10.30 -5.89
C ALA A 50 -27.23 8.91 -5.72
N MET A 51 -27.15 8.40 -4.48
CA MET A 51 -26.59 7.08 -4.16
C MET A 51 -27.57 6.30 -3.26
N PRO A 52 -28.59 5.65 -3.84
CA PRO A 52 -29.58 4.89 -3.09
C PRO A 52 -28.96 3.78 -2.25
N VAL A 53 -29.44 3.65 -1.00
CA VAL A 53 -28.96 2.64 -0.05
C VAL A 53 -29.86 1.40 -0.13
N VAL A 54 -29.27 0.22 -0.29
CA VAL A 54 -29.93 -1.09 -0.25
C VAL A 54 -29.50 -1.82 1.02
N GLU A 55 -30.47 -2.28 1.81
CA GLU A 55 -30.26 -3.14 2.96
C GLU A 55 -30.42 -4.60 2.54
N LEU A 56 -29.42 -5.43 2.86
CA LEU A 56 -29.46 -6.86 2.54
C LEU A 56 -30.09 -7.61 3.72
N THR A 57 -31.33 -8.06 3.57
CA THR A 57 -32.06 -8.85 4.56
C THR A 57 -32.43 -10.24 4.05
N GLN A 58 -32.51 -10.40 2.75
CA GLN A 58 -32.85 -11.65 2.07
C GLN A 58 -32.17 -11.71 0.70
N LYS A 59 -32.14 -12.90 0.09
CA LYS A 59 -31.46 -13.14 -1.19
C LYS A 59 -31.91 -12.23 -2.33
N SER A 60 -33.22 -11.89 -2.40
CA SER A 60 -33.76 -11.01 -3.44
C SER A 60 -33.23 -9.58 -3.37
N ASP A 61 -32.66 -9.15 -2.24
CA ASP A 61 -32.12 -7.80 -2.11
C ASP A 61 -30.80 -7.66 -2.89
N GLU A 62 -30.07 -8.76 -3.09
CA GLU A 62 -28.90 -8.80 -3.99
C GLU A 62 -29.33 -8.49 -5.43
N ASP A 63 -30.46 -9.07 -5.91
CA ASP A 63 -30.98 -8.83 -7.25
C ASP A 63 -31.41 -7.36 -7.43
N ILE A 64 -31.94 -6.74 -6.38
CA ILE A 64 -32.30 -5.30 -6.39
C ILE A 64 -31.04 -4.45 -6.55
N ALA A 65 -29.98 -4.75 -5.80
CA ALA A 65 -28.71 -4.03 -5.89
C ALA A 65 -28.08 -4.20 -7.28
N ILE A 66 -27.97 -5.43 -7.78
CA ILE A 66 -27.42 -5.77 -9.10
C ILE A 66 -28.18 -5.03 -10.20
N LYS A 67 -29.52 -5.12 -10.21
CA LYS A 67 -30.36 -4.45 -11.19
C LYS A 67 -30.16 -2.94 -11.15
N GLY A 68 -30.13 -2.34 -9.94
CA GLY A 68 -29.89 -0.91 -9.79
C GLY A 68 -28.57 -0.47 -10.42
N ILE A 69 -27.50 -1.24 -10.22
CA ILE A 69 -26.18 -0.96 -10.79
C ILE A 69 -26.20 -1.13 -12.32
N LEU A 70 -26.79 -2.20 -12.84
CA LEU A 70 -26.91 -2.41 -14.27
C LEU A 70 -27.78 -1.34 -14.97
N ASP A 71 -28.72 -0.74 -14.25
CA ASP A 71 -29.51 0.41 -14.68
C ASP A 71 -28.73 1.75 -14.57
N GLY A 72 -27.43 1.70 -14.21
CA GLY A 72 -26.54 2.86 -14.16
C GLY A 72 -26.64 3.69 -12.87
N LYS A 73 -27.17 3.13 -11.79
CA LYS A 73 -27.21 3.80 -10.48
C LYS A 73 -26.00 3.46 -9.62
N ASP A 74 -25.51 4.41 -8.87
CA ASP A 74 -24.49 4.19 -7.82
C ASP A 74 -25.19 3.65 -6.56
N ILE A 75 -25.21 2.32 -6.39
CA ILE A 75 -25.87 1.67 -5.25
C ILE A 75 -24.89 1.55 -4.08
N VAL A 76 -25.38 1.87 -2.88
CA VAL A 76 -24.68 1.70 -1.61
C VAL A 76 -25.32 0.56 -0.82
N LEU A 77 -24.57 -0.42 -0.38
CA LEU A 77 -25.06 -1.40 0.59
C LEU A 77 -24.96 -0.82 2.00
N LYS A 78 -26.07 -0.91 2.74
CA LYS A 78 -26.19 -0.45 4.12
C LYS A 78 -25.22 -1.22 5.03
N LYS A 79 -24.70 -0.56 6.07
CA LYS A 79 -23.86 -1.22 7.09
C LYS A 79 -24.54 -2.49 7.65
N GLY A 80 -23.72 -3.45 8.12
CA GLY A 80 -24.22 -4.76 8.57
C GLY A 80 -24.23 -5.82 7.47
N TRP A 81 -23.78 -5.47 6.24
CA TRP A 81 -23.64 -6.42 5.14
C TRP A 81 -22.69 -7.60 5.53
N GLU A 82 -22.97 -8.77 4.96
CA GLU A 82 -22.12 -9.97 5.10
C GLU A 82 -21.25 -10.16 3.86
N ILE A 83 -20.18 -10.94 3.98
CA ILE A 83 -19.17 -11.12 2.91
C ILE A 83 -19.79 -11.83 1.70
N ILE A 84 -20.47 -12.97 1.91
CA ILE A 84 -20.99 -13.81 0.81
C ILE A 84 -21.98 -13.04 -0.10
N PRO A 85 -22.97 -12.31 0.42
CA PRO A 85 -23.84 -11.51 -0.42
C PRO A 85 -23.10 -10.45 -1.24
N VAL A 86 -22.08 -9.80 -0.64
CA VAL A 86 -21.23 -8.82 -1.36
C VAL A 86 -20.44 -9.49 -2.48
N GLU A 87 -19.86 -10.67 -2.23
CA GLU A 87 -19.16 -11.47 -3.26
C GLU A 87 -20.08 -11.84 -4.42
N ASN A 88 -21.32 -12.25 -4.12
CA ASN A 88 -22.31 -12.59 -5.13
C ASN A 88 -22.67 -11.39 -6.03
N ILE A 89 -22.77 -10.20 -5.45
CA ILE A 89 -23.02 -8.96 -6.20
C ILE A 89 -21.81 -8.60 -7.04
N LEU A 90 -20.59 -8.54 -6.44
CA LEU A 90 -19.34 -8.19 -7.11
C LEU A 90 -18.96 -9.14 -8.24
N ALA A 91 -19.45 -10.38 -8.21
CA ALA A 91 -19.26 -11.34 -9.30
C ALA A 91 -20.08 -10.99 -10.57
N GLN A 92 -21.09 -10.11 -10.46
CA GLN A 92 -22.02 -9.79 -11.53
C GLN A 92 -21.97 -8.34 -11.99
N VAL A 93 -21.38 -7.44 -11.19
CA VAL A 93 -21.28 -6.00 -11.48
C VAL A 93 -19.86 -5.48 -11.30
N ASP A 94 -19.56 -4.38 -11.97
CA ASP A 94 -18.23 -3.76 -11.91
C ASP A 94 -18.08 -2.71 -10.83
N THR A 95 -19.15 -2.13 -10.34
CA THR A 95 -19.16 -1.07 -9.33
C THR A 95 -20.05 -1.43 -8.14
N LEU A 96 -19.62 -1.09 -6.94
CA LEU A 96 -20.41 -1.24 -5.72
C LEU A 96 -19.84 -0.34 -4.61
N ALA A 97 -20.71 0.31 -3.86
CA ALA A 97 -20.36 1.09 -2.68
C ALA A 97 -20.83 0.39 -1.40
N LEU A 98 -20.05 0.43 -0.33
CA LEU A 98 -20.34 -0.20 0.96
C LEU A 98 -20.24 0.80 2.10
N GLU A 99 -21.28 0.89 2.95
CA GLU A 99 -21.20 1.64 4.21
C GLU A 99 -20.30 0.91 5.21
N CYS A 100 -19.38 1.67 5.83
CA CYS A 100 -18.41 1.16 6.80
C CYS A 100 -18.39 2.04 8.04
N GLU A 101 -18.56 1.42 9.20
CA GLU A 101 -18.65 2.10 10.49
C GLU A 101 -17.32 2.20 11.24
N ASN A 102 -16.26 1.54 10.73
CA ASN A 102 -14.92 1.55 11.33
C ASN A 102 -13.85 1.16 10.28
N TYR A 103 -12.59 1.22 10.71
CA TYR A 103 -11.43 0.86 9.90
C TYR A 103 -11.49 -0.58 9.37
N ASP A 104 -11.75 -1.57 10.24
CA ASP A 104 -11.72 -2.99 9.85
C ASP A 104 -12.75 -3.28 8.74
N ARG A 105 -13.94 -2.70 8.85
CA ARG A 105 -14.98 -2.84 7.82
C ARG A 105 -14.59 -2.17 6.50
N ALA A 106 -13.93 -1.02 6.56
CA ALA A 106 -13.48 -0.31 5.36
C ALA A 106 -12.41 -1.11 4.60
N ILE A 107 -11.44 -1.68 5.32
CA ILE A 107 -10.38 -2.51 4.72
C ILE A 107 -10.94 -3.83 4.20
N LEU A 108 -11.84 -4.47 4.95
CA LEU A 108 -12.53 -5.68 4.50
C LEU A 108 -13.30 -5.41 3.19
N ALA A 109 -14.10 -4.34 3.14
CA ALA A 109 -14.86 -3.94 1.95
C ALA A 109 -13.96 -3.73 0.73
N ALA A 110 -12.82 -3.10 0.95
CA ALA A 110 -11.83 -2.82 -0.09
C ALA A 110 -11.12 -4.07 -0.62
N GLY A 111 -11.08 -5.17 0.14
CA GLY A 111 -10.33 -6.40 -0.17
C GLY A 111 -11.18 -7.61 -0.58
N ILE A 112 -12.51 -7.55 -0.55
CA ILE A 112 -13.39 -8.68 -0.92
C ILE A 112 -13.10 -9.12 -2.37
N LEU A 113 -12.88 -10.42 -2.60
CA LEU A 113 -12.52 -11.02 -3.90
C LEU A 113 -11.30 -10.38 -4.58
N GLU A 114 -10.27 -10.00 -3.83
CA GLU A 114 -9.08 -9.27 -4.31
C GLU A 114 -9.38 -7.90 -4.93
N ARG A 115 -10.46 -7.77 -5.68
CA ARG A 115 -10.89 -6.53 -6.32
C ARG A 115 -11.53 -5.56 -5.33
N GLY A 116 -12.35 -6.06 -4.42
CA GLY A 116 -13.14 -5.30 -3.45
C GLY A 116 -14.21 -4.39 -4.07
N CYS A 117 -14.90 -3.62 -3.23
CA CYS A 117 -15.80 -2.57 -3.69
C CYS A 117 -15.04 -1.40 -4.30
N ASP A 118 -15.67 -0.59 -5.16
CA ASP A 118 -15.04 0.61 -5.73
C ASP A 118 -15.09 1.80 -4.80
N THR A 119 -16.09 1.85 -3.94
CA THR A 119 -16.37 2.99 -3.10
C THR A 119 -16.63 2.53 -1.67
N VAL A 120 -15.89 3.12 -0.73
CA VAL A 120 -16.13 2.97 0.71
C VAL A 120 -16.82 4.23 1.20
N VAL A 121 -18.01 4.05 1.78
CA VAL A 121 -18.79 5.14 2.40
C VAL A 121 -18.60 5.06 3.91
N VAL A 122 -17.71 5.90 4.45
CA VAL A 122 -17.43 5.93 5.88
C VAL A 122 -18.53 6.68 6.60
N LEU A 123 -19.13 6.04 7.61
CA LEU A 123 -20.17 6.60 8.44
C LEU A 123 -19.60 7.48 9.57
N PRO A 124 -20.42 8.31 10.24
CA PRO A 124 -19.98 9.13 11.36
C PRO A 124 -19.29 8.35 12.49
N GLU A 125 -19.70 7.10 12.73
CA GLU A 125 -19.08 6.22 13.71
C GLU A 125 -17.62 5.91 13.41
N GLY A 126 -17.23 5.87 12.12
CA GLY A 126 -15.86 5.66 11.65
C GLY A 126 -15.01 6.94 11.54
N ALA A 127 -15.52 8.08 12.01
CA ALA A 127 -14.82 9.36 11.87
C ALA A 127 -13.42 9.37 12.53
N ALA A 128 -13.25 8.68 13.65
CA ALA A 128 -11.97 8.57 14.34
C ALA A 128 -10.90 7.87 13.48
N ASP A 129 -11.33 6.92 12.64
CA ASP A 129 -10.47 6.11 11.78
C ASP A 129 -10.28 6.71 10.39
N LEU A 130 -11.04 7.76 10.03
CA LEU A 130 -11.17 8.27 8.66
C LEU A 130 -9.83 8.60 8.00
N LYS A 131 -8.94 9.27 8.74
CA LYS A 131 -7.61 9.65 8.22
C LYS A 131 -6.76 8.42 7.89
N GLN A 132 -6.84 7.38 8.72
CA GLN A 132 -6.14 6.12 8.50
C GLN A 132 -6.76 5.36 7.31
N ILE A 133 -8.09 5.29 7.23
CA ILE A 133 -8.82 4.66 6.11
C ILE A 133 -8.43 5.30 4.78
N VAL A 134 -8.47 6.64 4.69
CA VAL A 134 -8.11 7.38 3.47
C VAL A 134 -6.65 7.13 3.10
N ALA A 135 -5.73 7.23 4.07
CA ALA A 135 -4.30 7.00 3.83
C ALA A 135 -4.07 5.60 3.27
N GLU A 136 -4.66 4.56 3.87
CA GLU A 136 -4.46 3.19 3.47
C GLU A 136 -5.10 2.84 2.13
N LEU A 137 -6.35 3.24 1.91
CA LEU A 137 -7.04 2.96 0.65
C LEU A 137 -6.44 3.71 -0.54
N LYS A 138 -5.89 4.90 -0.33
CA LYS A 138 -5.15 5.62 -1.38
C LYS A 138 -3.77 5.05 -1.63
N LEU A 139 -3.10 4.52 -0.61
CA LEU A 139 -1.77 3.89 -0.72
C LEU A 139 -1.84 2.45 -1.25
N SER A 140 -2.84 1.67 -0.84
CA SER A 140 -3.00 0.28 -1.30
C SER A 140 -3.30 0.14 -2.79
N GLN A 141 -3.54 1.26 -3.49
CA GLN A 141 -3.84 1.32 -4.92
C GLN A 141 -3.16 2.49 -5.62
N GLY A 142 -2.18 3.12 -4.96
CA GLY A 142 -1.33 4.12 -5.56
C GLY A 142 -0.35 3.50 -6.54
N THR A 143 0.21 4.33 -7.39
CA THR A 143 1.43 4.06 -8.11
C THR A 143 2.54 4.86 -7.45
N MET A 144 3.66 4.20 -7.19
CA MET A 144 4.88 4.84 -6.70
C MET A 144 5.84 4.99 -7.87
N GLU A 145 6.39 6.18 -8.05
CA GLU A 145 7.39 6.40 -9.08
C GLU A 145 8.69 5.70 -8.67
N LEU A 146 9.05 4.68 -9.43
CA LEU A 146 10.33 4.00 -9.33
C LEU A 146 11.30 4.56 -10.36
N GLN A 147 12.57 4.57 -10.02
CA GLN A 147 13.66 5.03 -10.86
C GLN A 147 14.62 3.88 -11.16
N VAL A 148 15.37 4.02 -12.24
CA VAL A 148 16.42 3.05 -12.60
C VAL A 148 17.75 3.54 -12.06
N ALA A 149 18.34 2.74 -11.16
CA ALA A 149 19.69 2.96 -10.65
C ALA A 149 20.70 2.08 -11.37
N THR A 150 21.93 2.54 -11.43
CA THR A 150 23.08 1.75 -11.90
C THR A 150 23.85 1.23 -10.70
N VAL A 151 24.11 -0.07 -10.63
CA VAL A 151 24.96 -0.67 -9.61
C VAL A 151 26.41 -0.18 -9.78
N THR A 152 26.97 0.40 -8.73
CA THR A 152 28.34 0.98 -8.75
C THR A 152 29.36 0.14 -8.01
N ALA A 153 28.93 -0.61 -6.98
CA ALA A 153 29.81 -1.53 -6.25
C ALA A 153 29.03 -2.68 -5.62
N ILE A 154 29.69 -3.82 -5.46
CA ILE A 154 29.22 -5.00 -4.73
C ILE A 154 30.38 -5.51 -3.89
N GLU A 155 30.24 -5.46 -2.57
CA GLU A 155 31.32 -5.75 -1.62
C GLU A 155 30.85 -6.81 -0.61
N SER A 156 31.71 -7.80 -0.32
CA SER A 156 31.45 -8.75 0.78
C SER A 156 31.79 -8.09 2.11
N THR A 157 30.85 -8.11 3.06
CA THR A 157 30.97 -7.40 4.35
C THR A 157 31.06 -8.34 5.57
N GLY A 158 31.13 -9.65 5.33
CA GLY A 158 31.18 -10.65 6.41
C GLY A 158 29.78 -11.03 6.92
N LEU A 159 29.67 -11.31 8.23
CA LEU A 159 28.42 -11.78 8.84
C LEU A 159 27.61 -10.62 9.42
N GLY A 160 26.30 -10.65 9.21
CA GLY A 160 25.37 -9.69 9.78
C GLY A 160 24.02 -10.32 10.12
N HIS A 161 23.22 -9.66 10.94
CA HIS A 161 21.87 -10.07 11.25
C HIS A 161 20.93 -9.71 10.08
N ARG A 162 20.47 -10.73 9.38
CA ARG A 162 19.57 -10.62 8.24
C ARG A 162 18.13 -10.86 8.66
N VAL A 163 17.22 -10.04 8.15
CA VAL A 163 15.78 -10.11 8.37
C VAL A 163 15.08 -10.71 7.15
N CYS A 164 14.26 -11.76 7.39
CA CYS A 164 13.21 -12.17 6.46
C CYS A 164 11.86 -11.69 6.99
N VAL A 165 11.07 -11.11 6.11
CA VAL A 165 9.67 -10.74 6.35
C VAL A 165 8.80 -11.77 5.63
N ASP A 166 8.03 -12.56 6.39
CA ASP A 166 7.07 -13.52 5.86
C ASP A 166 5.66 -12.93 6.01
N THR A 167 4.98 -12.69 4.90
CA THR A 167 3.61 -12.16 4.86
C THR A 167 2.58 -13.28 4.95
N ILE A 168 1.34 -12.97 5.36
CA ILE A 168 0.21 -13.92 5.31
C ILE A 168 -0.39 -14.05 3.90
N SER A 169 0.06 -13.21 2.95
CA SER A 169 -0.37 -13.21 1.55
C SER A 169 0.76 -13.68 0.65
N MET A 170 0.39 -14.24 -0.50
CA MET A 170 1.35 -14.63 -1.53
C MET A 170 1.64 -13.44 -2.45
N LEU A 171 2.92 -13.12 -2.64
CA LEU A 171 3.39 -12.08 -3.53
C LEU A 171 3.59 -12.63 -4.94
N LYS A 172 3.49 -11.75 -5.94
CA LYS A 172 3.65 -12.09 -7.36
C LYS A 172 5.08 -11.77 -7.84
N LYS A 173 5.45 -12.34 -8.97
CA LYS A 173 6.70 -11.99 -9.65
C LYS A 173 6.75 -10.49 -9.97
N GLY A 174 7.89 -9.85 -9.71
CA GLY A 174 8.07 -8.41 -9.82
C GLY A 174 7.69 -7.63 -8.56
N GLN A 175 7.09 -8.27 -7.55
CA GLN A 175 6.74 -7.64 -6.29
C GLN A 175 7.79 -7.84 -5.20
N GLY A 176 7.90 -6.86 -4.31
CA GLY A 176 8.82 -6.87 -3.18
C GLY A 176 8.60 -5.71 -2.24
N MET A 177 9.61 -5.43 -1.41
CA MET A 177 9.63 -4.32 -0.48
C MET A 177 10.73 -3.32 -0.86
N LEU A 178 10.51 -2.05 -0.58
CA LEU A 178 11.51 -1.00 -0.73
C LEU A 178 12.34 -0.91 0.54
N ILE A 179 13.62 -1.27 0.43
CA ILE A 179 14.57 -1.37 1.54
C ILE A 179 15.81 -0.56 1.24
N GLY A 180 16.34 0.18 2.21
CA GLY A 180 17.59 0.94 2.04
C GLY A 180 18.28 1.23 3.36
N ASN A 181 19.59 1.53 3.32
CA ASN A 181 20.31 2.00 4.49
C ASN A 181 19.93 3.44 4.86
N SER A 182 19.43 4.18 3.87
CA SER A 182 18.89 5.52 4.03
C SER A 182 17.40 5.53 3.67
N SER A 183 16.64 6.37 4.37
CA SER A 183 15.23 6.62 4.05
C SER A 183 15.06 7.35 2.70
N ALA A 184 16.09 8.03 2.22
CA ALA A 184 16.10 8.78 0.96
C ALA A 184 16.41 7.94 -0.28
N PHE A 185 16.90 6.70 -0.12
CA PHE A 185 17.24 5.81 -1.22
C PHE A 185 16.91 4.35 -0.87
N SER A 186 15.92 3.78 -1.52
CA SER A 186 15.44 2.42 -1.26
C SER A 186 15.50 1.56 -2.51
N PHE A 187 15.94 0.32 -2.37
CA PHE A 187 16.05 -0.71 -3.41
C PHE A 187 14.79 -1.57 -3.41
N LEU A 188 14.26 -1.92 -4.57
CA LEU A 188 13.15 -2.86 -4.66
C LEU A 188 13.71 -4.29 -4.50
N VAL A 189 13.64 -4.79 -3.27
CA VAL A 189 14.06 -6.15 -2.89
C VAL A 189 12.91 -7.10 -3.19
N HIS A 190 13.14 -8.03 -4.11
CA HIS A 190 12.13 -8.93 -4.66
C HIS A 190 11.74 -10.03 -3.66
N ALA A 191 10.48 -10.43 -3.68
CA ALA A 191 10.00 -11.60 -2.94
C ALA A 191 10.58 -12.91 -3.51
N GLU A 192 10.72 -13.94 -2.70
CA GLU A 192 11.27 -15.24 -3.11
C GLU A 192 10.26 -16.06 -3.96
N THR A 193 9.74 -15.48 -5.04
CA THR A 193 8.72 -16.11 -5.92
C THR A 193 9.32 -17.12 -6.90
N GLU A 194 10.64 -17.10 -7.07
CA GLU A 194 11.33 -17.96 -8.03
C GLU A 194 11.94 -19.19 -7.34
N SER A 195 11.70 -20.36 -7.86
CA SER A 195 12.40 -21.58 -7.45
C SER A 195 13.77 -21.70 -8.10
N ASN A 196 14.65 -22.44 -7.49
CA ASN A 196 15.90 -22.93 -8.09
C ASN A 196 16.05 -24.43 -7.84
N PRO A 197 17.05 -25.12 -8.40
CA PRO A 197 17.20 -26.58 -8.24
C PRO A 197 17.32 -27.06 -6.79
N TYR A 198 17.68 -26.17 -5.85
CA TYR A 198 17.95 -26.52 -4.45
C TYR A 198 16.87 -26.02 -3.49
N VAL A 199 16.10 -24.99 -3.87
CA VAL A 199 15.15 -24.33 -2.97
C VAL A 199 13.85 -24.03 -3.73
N ALA A 200 12.74 -24.49 -3.17
CA ALA A 200 11.40 -24.18 -3.66
C ALA A 200 11.09 -22.67 -3.44
N ALA A 201 10.24 -22.11 -4.30
CA ALA A 201 9.73 -20.75 -4.14
C ALA A 201 9.02 -20.55 -2.80
N ARG A 202 9.16 -19.36 -2.24
CA ARG A 202 8.49 -18.90 -1.02
C ARG A 202 7.83 -17.55 -1.30
N PRO A 203 6.75 -17.52 -2.08
CA PRO A 203 6.16 -16.28 -2.57
C PRO A 203 5.59 -15.37 -1.46
N PHE A 204 5.53 -15.86 -0.24
CA PHE A 204 5.16 -15.07 0.95
C PHE A 204 6.38 -14.39 1.62
N ARG A 205 7.62 -14.60 1.15
CA ARG A 205 8.85 -14.15 1.80
C ARG A 205 9.55 -13.06 1.03
N VAL A 206 9.95 -12.00 1.74
CA VAL A 206 10.97 -11.04 1.30
C VAL A 206 12.20 -11.20 2.22
N ASN A 207 13.35 -11.57 1.66
CA ASN A 207 14.63 -11.55 2.39
C ASN A 207 15.13 -10.09 2.33
N ALA A 208 14.70 -9.30 3.30
CA ALA A 208 14.66 -7.85 3.19
C ALA A 208 16.05 -7.19 3.33
N GLY A 209 16.92 -7.71 4.18
CA GLY A 209 18.25 -7.12 4.38
C GLY A 209 18.70 -7.14 5.83
N ALA A 210 19.60 -6.24 6.21
CA ALA A 210 20.14 -6.15 7.56
C ALA A 210 19.17 -5.46 8.53
N VAL A 211 19.25 -5.79 9.82
CA VAL A 211 18.33 -5.31 10.88
C VAL A 211 18.17 -3.79 10.93
N HIS A 212 19.23 -3.03 10.64
CA HIS A 212 19.23 -1.56 10.69
C HIS A 212 18.61 -0.88 9.46
N ALA A 213 18.37 -1.64 8.37
CA ALA A 213 17.85 -1.06 7.15
C ALA A 213 16.40 -0.56 7.35
N TYR A 214 16.07 0.52 6.65
CA TYR A 214 14.72 1.05 6.60
C TYR A 214 13.88 0.27 5.60
N ALA A 215 12.65 -0.07 5.98
CA ALA A 215 11.58 -0.47 5.09
C ALA A 215 10.62 0.70 4.86
N GLN A 216 10.24 0.94 3.62
CA GLN A 216 9.13 1.85 3.31
C GLN A 216 7.82 1.21 3.78
N MET A 217 7.05 1.99 4.54
CA MET A 217 5.80 1.56 5.15
C MET A 217 4.60 2.30 4.53
N PRO A 218 3.39 1.81 4.75
CA PRO A 218 2.18 2.55 4.41
C PRO A 218 2.17 3.94 5.08
N GLY A 219 1.54 4.94 4.42
CA GLY A 219 1.42 6.29 4.97
C GLY A 219 2.67 7.15 4.86
N ASP A 220 3.52 6.89 3.88
CA ASP A 220 4.78 7.61 3.64
C ASP A 220 5.71 7.62 4.88
N LYS A 221 5.74 6.49 5.57
CA LYS A 221 6.57 6.25 6.77
C LYS A 221 7.70 5.30 6.44
N THR A 222 8.67 5.24 7.33
CA THR A 222 9.70 4.20 7.37
C THR A 222 9.79 3.59 8.76
N THR A 223 10.24 2.33 8.83
CA THR A 223 10.59 1.66 10.09
C THR A 223 11.86 0.85 9.88
N TYR A 224 12.60 0.58 10.95
CA TYR A 224 13.71 -0.38 10.86
C TYR A 224 13.18 -1.80 10.65
N LEU A 225 13.94 -2.61 9.90
CA LEU A 225 13.57 -4.02 9.69
C LEU A 225 13.48 -4.81 11.01
N GLU A 226 14.29 -4.44 12.01
CA GLU A 226 14.23 -5.06 13.35
C GLU A 226 12.91 -4.79 14.08
N GLU A 227 12.26 -3.66 13.83
CA GLU A 227 11.03 -3.25 14.52
C GLU A 227 9.78 -3.93 13.94
N LEU A 228 9.90 -4.61 12.80
CA LEU A 228 8.77 -5.32 12.20
C LEU A 228 8.36 -6.50 13.07
N ALA A 229 7.06 -6.68 13.24
CA ALA A 229 6.47 -7.76 14.02
C ALA A 229 5.27 -8.39 13.30
N ALA A 230 4.85 -9.58 13.72
CA ALA A 230 3.62 -10.19 13.23
C ALA A 230 2.41 -9.28 13.49
N GLY A 231 1.54 -9.13 12.50
CA GLY A 231 0.39 -8.22 12.51
C GLY A 231 0.69 -6.81 11.99
N THR A 232 1.95 -6.47 11.71
CA THR A 232 2.30 -5.18 11.08
C THR A 232 1.96 -5.21 9.59
N ASP A 233 1.33 -4.17 9.06
CA ASP A 233 1.14 -4.02 7.62
C ASP A 233 2.37 -3.39 6.97
N VAL A 234 2.84 -4.00 5.89
CA VAL A 234 4.00 -3.56 5.10
C VAL A 234 3.58 -3.20 3.68
N LEU A 235 4.30 -2.26 3.10
CA LEU A 235 4.08 -1.82 1.74
C LEU A 235 4.76 -2.78 0.76
N ILE A 236 3.98 -3.36 -0.13
CA ILE A 236 4.46 -4.17 -1.25
C ILE A 236 4.42 -3.32 -2.51
N VAL A 237 5.50 -3.35 -3.27
CA VAL A 237 5.65 -2.55 -4.50
C VAL A 237 5.96 -3.48 -5.65
N GLY A 238 5.24 -3.29 -6.75
CA GLY A 238 5.48 -3.96 -8.02
C GLY A 238 6.55 -3.26 -8.85
N ALA A 239 7.14 -3.97 -9.80
CA ALA A 239 8.09 -3.41 -10.76
C ALA A 239 7.50 -2.27 -11.62
N ASP A 240 6.20 -2.25 -11.77
CA ASP A 240 5.40 -1.20 -12.45
C ASP A 240 5.07 -0.01 -11.53
N GLY A 241 5.55 -0.05 -10.29
CA GLY A 241 5.24 0.95 -9.27
C GLY A 241 3.89 0.75 -8.58
N ALA A 242 3.07 -0.22 -8.98
CA ALA A 242 1.81 -0.51 -8.29
C ALA A 242 2.08 -0.89 -6.83
N THR A 243 1.31 -0.31 -5.90
CA THR A 243 1.45 -0.57 -4.47
C THR A 243 0.29 -1.40 -3.93
N SER A 244 0.57 -2.23 -2.94
CA SER A 244 -0.42 -2.99 -2.19
C SER A 244 0.05 -3.19 -0.75
N LEU A 245 -0.86 -3.59 0.14
CA LEU A 245 -0.53 -3.92 1.52
C LEU A 245 -0.44 -5.44 1.71
N ALA A 246 0.43 -5.84 2.61
CA ALA A 246 0.49 -7.21 3.09
C ALA A 246 0.77 -7.21 4.60
N THR A 247 0.06 -8.04 5.34
CA THR A 247 0.29 -8.19 6.77
C THR A 247 1.43 -9.16 7.03
N VAL A 248 2.34 -8.79 7.90
CA VAL A 248 3.43 -9.66 8.36
C VAL A 248 2.88 -10.80 9.20
N GLY A 249 3.12 -12.02 8.77
CA GLY A 249 2.80 -13.22 9.55
C GLY A 249 3.94 -13.61 10.49
N ARG A 250 5.18 -13.36 10.10
CA ARG A 250 6.39 -13.69 10.87
C ARG A 250 7.58 -12.87 10.42
N VAL A 251 8.42 -12.47 11.36
CA VAL A 251 9.77 -11.96 11.10
C VAL A 251 10.80 -12.98 11.57
N LYS A 252 11.83 -13.20 10.78
CA LYS A 252 12.92 -14.13 11.10
C LYS A 252 14.27 -13.43 10.97
N VAL A 253 15.00 -13.33 12.08
CA VAL A 253 16.35 -12.75 12.14
C VAL A 253 17.37 -13.86 12.28
N GLU A 254 18.39 -13.88 11.41
CA GLU A 254 19.45 -14.89 11.41
C GLU A 254 20.78 -14.27 11.00
N VAL A 255 21.88 -14.76 11.60
CA VAL A 255 23.22 -14.39 11.18
C VAL A 255 23.56 -15.04 9.83
N ARG A 256 23.90 -14.22 8.84
CA ARG A 256 24.16 -14.66 7.47
C ARG A 256 25.33 -13.85 6.85
N PRO A 257 26.04 -14.40 5.85
CA PRO A 257 26.98 -13.61 5.06
C PRO A 257 26.22 -12.52 4.28
N MET A 258 26.77 -11.30 4.28
CA MET A 258 26.12 -10.13 3.70
C MET A 258 26.97 -9.54 2.57
N LEU A 259 26.28 -8.93 1.61
CA LEU A 259 26.84 -8.08 0.56
C LEU A 259 26.38 -6.64 0.79
N LEU A 260 27.27 -5.69 0.64
CA LEU A 260 26.94 -4.28 0.47
C LEU A 260 26.81 -4.00 -1.03
N ILE A 261 25.64 -3.57 -1.46
CA ILE A 261 25.34 -3.18 -2.84
C ILE A 261 25.17 -1.67 -2.87
N LYS A 262 25.96 -0.99 -3.70
CA LYS A 262 25.89 0.46 -3.93
C LYS A 262 25.32 0.72 -5.32
N ALA A 263 24.49 1.75 -5.44
CA ALA A 263 23.92 2.16 -6.72
C ALA A 263 23.74 3.67 -6.79
N GLU A 264 23.68 4.19 -8.01
CA GLU A 264 23.45 5.61 -8.30
C GLU A 264 22.27 5.83 -9.25
N VAL A 265 21.55 6.93 -9.04
CA VAL A 265 20.55 7.45 -9.97
C VAL A 265 21.02 8.80 -10.47
N LYS A 266 21.00 8.99 -11.78
CA LYS A 266 21.24 10.31 -12.42
C LYS A 266 19.93 11.06 -12.49
N THR A 267 19.86 12.20 -11.83
CA THR A 267 18.72 13.11 -11.83
C THR A 267 19.11 14.45 -12.47
N GLU A 268 18.15 15.29 -12.78
CA GLU A 268 18.39 16.65 -13.28
C GLU A 268 19.19 17.49 -12.27
N ASN A 269 19.06 17.21 -10.98
CA ASN A 269 19.72 17.91 -9.87
C ASN A 269 21.08 17.31 -9.47
N GLY A 270 21.58 16.28 -10.19
CA GLY A 270 22.85 15.62 -9.92
C GLY A 270 22.74 14.11 -9.76
N ILE A 271 23.74 13.52 -9.14
CA ILE A 271 23.78 12.07 -8.85
C ILE A 271 23.31 11.85 -7.43
N LYS A 272 22.34 10.95 -7.24
CA LYS A 272 21.94 10.42 -5.95
C LYS A 272 22.53 9.03 -5.79
N GLU A 273 23.20 8.78 -4.67
CA GLU A 273 23.80 7.50 -4.34
C GLU A 273 23.05 6.85 -3.17
N GLY A 274 23.00 5.52 -3.19
CA GLY A 274 22.41 4.76 -2.10
C GLY A 274 23.02 3.38 -1.97
N GLN A 275 22.76 2.74 -0.84
CA GLN A 275 23.33 1.44 -0.52
C GLN A 275 22.35 0.59 0.30
N VAL A 276 22.54 -0.73 0.20
CA VAL A 276 21.75 -1.71 0.95
C VAL A 276 22.59 -2.93 1.27
N PHE A 277 22.40 -3.48 2.48
CA PHE A 277 22.97 -4.77 2.86
C PHE A 277 21.97 -5.89 2.60
N LEU A 278 22.32 -6.83 1.72
CA LEU A 278 21.51 -8.01 1.41
C LEU A 278 22.31 -9.28 1.72
N GLN A 279 21.59 -10.37 2.02
CA GLN A 279 22.26 -11.66 2.22
C GLN A 279 22.92 -12.14 0.93
N ASN A 280 24.16 -12.62 1.03
CA ASN A 280 24.86 -13.28 -0.08
C ASN A 280 24.31 -14.69 -0.27
N ALA A 281 23.27 -14.82 -1.09
CA ALA A 281 22.66 -16.11 -1.44
C ALA A 281 21.87 -16.02 -2.76
N GLU A 282 21.76 -17.12 -3.48
CA GLU A 282 21.16 -17.22 -4.81
C GLU A 282 19.65 -16.89 -4.84
N THR A 283 18.97 -17.08 -3.71
CA THR A 283 17.54 -16.83 -3.59
C THR A 283 17.21 -15.34 -3.37
N ILE A 284 18.20 -14.53 -3.02
CA ILE A 284 18.02 -13.10 -2.77
C ILE A 284 18.11 -12.36 -4.09
N ARG A 285 17.12 -11.53 -4.35
CA ARG A 285 16.98 -10.85 -5.64
C ARG A 285 16.58 -9.39 -5.46
N VAL A 286 17.04 -8.56 -6.38
CA VAL A 286 16.52 -7.21 -6.63
C VAL A 286 15.75 -7.22 -7.95
N VAL A 287 14.95 -6.20 -8.20
CA VAL A 287 14.18 -6.08 -9.45
C VAL A 287 15.00 -5.27 -10.45
N SER A 288 15.17 -5.79 -11.65
CA SER A 288 15.83 -5.08 -12.75
C SER A 288 14.94 -4.00 -13.37
N ASP A 289 15.52 -3.15 -14.23
CA ASP A 289 14.81 -2.16 -15.06
C ASP A 289 13.74 -2.74 -15.98
N LYS A 290 13.80 -4.06 -16.23
CA LYS A 290 12.82 -4.80 -17.03
C LYS A 290 11.74 -5.48 -16.17
N GLY A 291 11.71 -5.20 -14.87
CA GLY A 291 10.77 -5.81 -13.93
C GLY A 291 11.08 -7.28 -13.57
N ALA A 292 12.22 -7.80 -14.00
CA ALA A 292 12.62 -9.18 -13.73
C ALA A 292 13.46 -9.30 -12.44
N PRO A 293 13.31 -10.40 -11.67
CA PRO A 293 14.15 -10.65 -10.51
C PRO A 293 15.59 -11.03 -10.94
N VAL A 294 16.57 -10.35 -10.37
CA VAL A 294 18.01 -10.62 -10.59
C VAL A 294 18.64 -11.02 -9.25
N SER A 295 19.28 -12.21 -9.23
CA SER A 295 19.95 -12.67 -8.02
C SER A 295 21.15 -11.81 -7.68
N VAL A 296 21.34 -11.50 -6.38
CA VAL A 296 22.47 -10.69 -5.90
C VAL A 296 23.82 -11.34 -6.17
N VAL A 297 23.88 -12.67 -6.30
CA VAL A 297 25.13 -13.40 -6.61
C VAL A 297 25.50 -13.35 -8.10
N THR A 298 24.54 -12.98 -8.98
CA THR A 298 24.80 -12.79 -10.41
C THR A 298 24.80 -11.31 -10.81
N LEU A 299 24.46 -10.43 -9.88
CA LEU A 299 24.46 -8.99 -10.10
C LEU A 299 25.89 -8.50 -10.32
N SER A 300 26.07 -7.55 -11.23
CA SER A 300 27.36 -7.00 -11.62
C SER A 300 27.33 -5.47 -11.62
N VAL A 301 28.49 -4.85 -11.46
CA VAL A 301 28.64 -3.40 -11.62
C VAL A 301 28.21 -3.01 -13.03
N GLY A 302 27.37 -1.99 -13.14
CA GLY A 302 26.75 -1.52 -14.39
C GLY A 302 25.34 -2.03 -14.63
N ASP A 303 24.90 -3.07 -13.89
CA ASP A 303 23.52 -3.56 -13.98
C ASP A 303 22.51 -2.47 -13.57
N LYS A 304 21.31 -2.56 -14.17
CA LYS A 304 20.21 -1.63 -13.94
C LYS A 304 19.18 -2.26 -13.03
N ILE A 305 18.84 -1.59 -11.94
CA ILE A 305 17.90 -2.07 -10.92
C ILE A 305 16.88 -0.99 -10.55
N MET A 306 15.70 -1.42 -10.08
CA MET A 306 14.63 -0.52 -9.65
C MET A 306 14.86 -0.04 -8.23
N VAL A 307 14.75 1.26 -8.05
CA VAL A 307 14.89 1.94 -6.75
C VAL A 307 13.83 3.03 -6.62
N LYS A 308 13.63 3.51 -5.40
CA LYS A 308 12.94 4.76 -5.11
C LYS A 308 13.91 5.74 -4.47
N THR A 309 13.95 6.99 -4.94
CA THR A 309 14.65 8.08 -4.26
C THR A 309 13.67 9.09 -3.69
N ASP A 310 14.02 9.70 -2.58
CA ASP A 310 13.28 10.81 -1.96
C ASP A 310 14.21 12.04 -1.82
N GLU A 311 13.64 13.23 -1.74
CA GLU A 311 14.38 14.47 -1.49
C GLU A 311 14.34 14.90 -0.02
N ALA A 312 13.43 14.31 0.77
CA ALA A 312 13.22 14.68 2.15
C ALA A 312 13.83 13.64 3.09
N GLY A 313 14.54 14.11 4.10
CA GLY A 313 14.91 13.29 5.26
C GLY A 313 13.68 12.86 6.06
N ARG A 314 13.87 11.92 7.00
CA ARG A 314 12.81 11.42 7.89
C ARG A 314 13.28 11.48 9.34
N HIS A 315 12.37 11.90 10.21
CA HIS A 315 12.59 11.92 11.65
C HIS A 315 11.50 11.07 12.34
N PHE A 316 11.90 10.10 13.17
CA PHE A 316 10.99 9.08 13.73
C PHE A 316 10.11 8.39 12.68
N GLY A 317 10.67 8.07 11.50
CA GLY A 317 9.97 7.44 10.39
C GLY A 317 9.01 8.36 9.61
N MET A 318 8.86 9.62 9.99
CA MET A 318 7.99 10.60 9.36
C MET A 318 8.78 11.55 8.45
N ARG A 319 8.21 11.90 7.29
CA ARG A 319 8.82 12.83 6.33
C ARG A 319 8.93 14.23 6.92
N ILE A 320 10.14 14.82 6.88
CA ILE A 320 10.42 16.20 7.33
C ILE A 320 11.25 16.94 6.27
N LYS A 321 11.21 18.28 6.31
CA LYS A 321 12.05 19.13 5.46
C LYS A 321 13.35 19.49 6.21
N GLU A 322 14.20 18.50 6.41
CA GLU A 322 15.54 18.70 6.98
C GLU A 322 16.56 17.95 6.14
N GLU A 323 17.80 18.49 6.05
CA GLU A 323 18.91 17.79 5.44
C GLU A 323 19.47 16.77 6.44
N ILE A 324 19.13 15.50 6.24
CA ILE A 324 19.69 14.38 7.00
C ILE A 324 20.68 13.64 6.08
N VAL A 325 21.92 13.52 6.53
CA VAL A 325 22.94 12.73 5.85
C VAL A 325 23.08 11.40 6.59
N GLU A 326 22.67 10.32 5.96
CA GLU A 326 22.83 8.93 6.43
C GLU A 326 23.90 8.27 5.57
N GLY A 327 25.06 7.98 6.16
CA GLY A 327 26.27 7.43 5.49
C GLY A 327 26.41 5.92 5.54
#